data_754621790822f60383540cce17c458c1
#
_entry.id   754621790822f60383540cce17c458c1
#
_cell.length_a   1.000
_cell.length_b   1.000
_cell.length_c   1.000
_cell.angle_alpha   90.00
_cell.angle_beta   90.00
_cell.angle_gamma   90.00
#
_symmetry.space_group_name_H-M   'P 1'
#
loop_
_entity.id
_entity.type
_entity.pdbx_description
1 polymer ?
#
loop_
_entity_poly.entity_id
_entity_poly.type
_entity_poly.pdbx_seq_one_letter_code
_entity_poly.pdbx_strand_id
1 'polypeptide(L)'
;MKNAGRSMRRRGDALYESIYNATIEFIKKVGYINLTFQEIAKAAKTTRTVIYRRWQTKLDLIHEIMVYKMKKVLDGELIDKIEDTGSLRGDLLQLLTLYNKAYLEVGPEIMNAILFEMGQNNKKMTEITVNATNKNILVMQKLLGFAKARGEKIKEVSETTLTLPFDLIRVEYLMRKGVIHEKRLELLVDEILLPVFLA
;
A
#
# COMPACT_ATOMS: atom_id res chain seq x y z
N MET A 1 -14.00 13.50 33.31
CA MET A 1 -13.08 12.37 33.13
C MET A 1 -12.81 11.97 31.65
N LYS A 2 -12.98 12.86 30.64
CA LYS A 2 -12.76 12.53 29.19
C LYS A 2 -11.35 12.87 28.62
N ASN A 3 -10.46 13.51 29.37
CA ASN A 3 -9.15 13.97 28.87
C ASN A 3 -7.96 13.01 29.04
N ALA A 4 -8.04 12.04 29.97
CA ALA A 4 -6.94 11.11 30.23
C ALA A 4 -6.71 10.11 29.08
N GLY A 5 -7.77 9.61 28.46
CA GLY A 5 -7.69 8.67 27.34
C GLY A 5 -7.10 9.26 26.06
N ARG A 6 -7.33 10.55 25.80
CA ARG A 6 -6.82 11.27 24.63
C ARG A 6 -5.33 11.57 24.74
N SER A 7 -4.83 11.84 25.93
CA SER A 7 -3.40 12.06 26.22
C SER A 7 -2.59 10.76 26.13
N MET A 8 -3.12 9.63 26.65
CA MET A 8 -2.48 8.31 26.54
C MET A 8 -2.42 7.81 25.08
N ARG A 9 -3.48 8.02 24.29
CA ARG A 9 -3.55 7.65 22.89
C ARG A 9 -2.52 8.43 22.05
N ARG A 10 -2.41 9.76 22.25
CA ARG A 10 -1.38 10.60 21.57
C ARG A 10 0.05 10.17 21.90
N ARG A 11 0.34 9.74 23.16
CA ARG A 11 1.66 9.21 23.53
C ARG A 11 1.97 7.88 22.84
N GLY A 12 0.97 7.02 22.67
CA GLY A 12 1.10 5.77 21.93
C GLY A 12 1.41 6.01 20.45
N ASP A 13 0.67 6.90 19.80
CA ASP A 13 0.85 7.22 18.37
C ASP A 13 2.23 7.83 18.10
N ALA A 14 2.70 8.76 18.94
CA ALA A 14 4.04 9.34 18.84
C ALA A 14 5.17 8.29 19.02
N LEU A 15 4.97 7.31 19.90
CA LEU A 15 5.91 6.20 20.07
C LEU A 15 5.96 5.31 18.82
N TYR A 16 4.81 4.98 18.22
CA TYR A 16 4.77 4.19 17.00
C TYR A 16 5.43 4.91 15.82
N GLU A 17 5.14 6.20 15.64
CA GLU A 17 5.83 7.01 14.62
C GLU A 17 7.35 7.03 14.84
N SER A 18 7.81 7.12 16.09
CA SER A 18 9.24 7.05 16.42
C SER A 18 9.86 5.69 16.06
N ILE A 19 9.13 4.58 16.31
CA ILE A 19 9.57 3.22 15.93
C ILE A 19 9.60 3.06 14.40
N TYR A 20 8.59 3.57 13.68
CA TYR A 20 8.54 3.50 12.22
C TYR A 20 9.70 4.28 11.58
N ASN A 21 9.92 5.50 12.02
CA ASN A 21 11.01 6.33 11.52
C ASN A 21 12.39 5.69 11.83
N ALA A 22 12.59 5.18 13.04
CA ALA A 22 13.81 4.48 13.41
C ALA A 22 14.04 3.22 12.55
N THR A 23 12.97 2.49 12.21
CA THR A 23 13.02 1.32 11.34
C THR A 23 13.44 1.70 9.93
N ILE A 24 12.80 2.71 9.33
CA ILE A 24 13.11 3.19 7.97
C ILE A 24 14.56 3.67 7.89
N GLU A 25 14.99 4.52 8.82
CA GLU A 25 16.36 5.02 8.87
C GLU A 25 17.41 3.91 9.06
N PHE A 26 17.08 2.87 9.83
CA PHE A 26 17.97 1.73 9.98
C PHE A 26 18.06 0.91 8.70
N ILE A 27 16.93 0.62 8.06
CA ILE A 27 16.90 -0.10 6.75
C ILE A 27 17.71 0.67 5.71
N LYS A 28 17.58 2.00 5.67
CA LYS A 28 18.32 2.87 4.75
C LYS A 28 19.83 2.78 4.94
N LYS A 29 20.29 2.67 6.19
CA LYS A 29 21.73 2.65 6.54
C LYS A 29 22.40 1.30 6.30
N VAL A 30 21.75 0.20 6.69
CA VAL A 30 22.39 -1.12 6.76
C VAL A 30 21.61 -2.23 6.06
N GLY A 31 20.46 -1.92 5.48
CA GLY A 31 19.58 -2.85 4.80
C GLY A 31 18.66 -3.64 5.74
N TYR A 32 17.57 -4.17 5.16
CA TYR A 32 16.53 -4.89 5.88
C TYR A 32 17.05 -6.18 6.57
N ILE A 33 17.95 -6.91 5.92
CA ILE A 33 18.49 -8.18 6.44
C ILE A 33 19.12 -7.98 7.82
N ASN A 34 19.88 -6.90 8.00
CA ASN A 34 20.61 -6.57 9.22
C ASN A 34 19.73 -5.87 10.29
N LEU A 35 18.47 -5.60 10.00
CA LEU A 35 17.54 -4.98 10.94
C LEU A 35 17.37 -5.84 12.19
N THR A 36 17.48 -5.23 13.37
CA THR A 36 17.18 -5.88 14.65
C THR A 36 16.27 -5.03 15.51
N PHE A 37 15.39 -5.68 16.26
CA PHE A 37 14.52 -4.97 17.22
C PHE A 37 15.28 -4.27 18.34
N GLN A 38 16.52 -4.72 18.62
CA GLN A 38 17.38 -4.08 19.61
C GLN A 38 17.81 -2.69 19.14
N GLU A 39 18.26 -2.57 17.89
CA GLU A 39 18.70 -1.29 17.33
C GLU A 39 17.52 -0.33 17.14
N ILE A 40 16.37 -0.86 16.72
CA ILE A 40 15.14 -0.05 16.61
C ILE A 40 14.75 0.49 18.00
N ALA A 41 14.74 -0.36 19.05
CA ALA A 41 14.37 0.06 20.39
C ALA A 41 15.31 1.16 20.92
N LYS A 42 16.62 1.02 20.69
CA LYS A 42 17.62 2.02 21.05
C LYS A 42 17.37 3.35 20.33
N ALA A 43 17.16 3.32 19.01
CA ALA A 43 16.95 4.53 18.20
C ALA A 43 15.60 5.22 18.54
N ALA A 44 14.54 4.45 18.78
CA ALA A 44 13.21 4.95 19.14
C ALA A 44 13.10 5.30 20.66
N LYS A 45 14.17 5.21 21.44
CA LYS A 45 14.19 5.43 22.90
C LYS A 45 13.10 4.65 23.65
N THR A 46 12.98 3.35 23.31
CA THR A 46 12.02 2.42 23.90
C THR A 46 12.72 1.11 24.29
N THR A 47 11.96 0.08 24.66
CA THR A 47 12.52 -1.22 25.03
C THR A 47 12.13 -2.30 24.00
N ARG A 48 12.95 -3.36 23.90
CA ARG A 48 12.63 -4.54 23.08
C ARG A 48 11.28 -5.15 23.47
N THR A 49 10.97 -5.19 24.75
CA THR A 49 9.70 -5.72 25.26
C THR A 49 8.49 -4.98 24.69
N VAL A 50 8.58 -3.65 24.56
CA VAL A 50 7.52 -2.84 23.96
C VAL A 50 7.34 -3.19 22.49
N ILE A 51 8.42 -3.39 21.74
CA ILE A 51 8.36 -3.76 20.33
C ILE A 51 7.78 -5.18 20.19
N TYR A 52 8.33 -6.18 20.86
CA TYR A 52 7.88 -7.58 20.75
C TYR A 52 6.43 -7.81 21.19
N ARG A 53 5.91 -6.97 22.10
CA ARG A 53 4.50 -7.04 22.49
C ARG A 53 3.55 -6.75 21.33
N ARG A 54 3.98 -5.99 20.31
CA ARG A 54 3.17 -5.61 19.17
C ARG A 54 3.56 -6.33 17.88
N TRP A 55 4.86 -6.46 17.62
CA TRP A 55 5.39 -7.08 16.40
C TRP A 55 6.27 -8.28 16.78
N GLN A 56 5.82 -9.47 16.41
CA GLN A 56 6.57 -10.69 16.71
C GLN A 56 7.73 -10.89 15.72
N THR A 57 7.57 -10.41 14.49
CA THR A 57 8.55 -10.54 13.41
C THR A 57 8.87 -9.19 12.76
N LYS A 58 9.99 -9.11 12.04
CA LYS A 58 10.31 -7.94 11.21
C LYS A 58 9.25 -7.69 10.14
N LEU A 59 8.69 -8.76 9.57
CA LEU A 59 7.60 -8.68 8.60
C LEU A 59 6.37 -7.98 9.19
N ASP A 60 6.00 -8.27 10.43
CA ASP A 60 4.86 -7.59 11.08
C ASP A 60 5.05 -6.09 11.12
N LEU A 61 6.25 -5.66 11.49
CA LEU A 61 6.59 -4.26 11.63
C LEU A 61 6.60 -3.54 10.27
N ILE A 62 7.29 -4.10 9.25
CA ILE A 62 7.35 -3.45 7.93
C ILE A 62 6.00 -3.42 7.24
N HIS A 63 5.19 -4.48 7.39
CA HIS A 63 3.83 -4.52 6.86
C HIS A 63 2.95 -3.45 7.53
N GLU A 64 3.02 -3.29 8.84
CA GLU A 64 2.27 -2.25 9.54
C GLU A 64 2.73 -0.85 9.14
N ILE A 65 4.05 -0.62 8.95
CA ILE A 65 4.57 0.65 8.42
C ILE A 65 4.00 0.94 7.04
N MET A 66 4.00 -0.05 6.14
CA MET A 66 3.44 0.08 4.79
C MET A 66 1.98 0.52 4.86
N VAL A 67 1.14 -0.22 5.60
CA VAL A 67 -0.29 0.06 5.76
C VAL A 67 -0.51 1.45 6.39
N TYR A 68 0.24 1.79 7.42
CA TYR A 68 0.15 3.10 8.08
C TYR A 68 0.43 4.25 7.11
N LYS A 69 1.51 4.16 6.33
CA LYS A 69 1.90 5.20 5.36
C LYS A 69 0.87 5.33 4.23
N MET A 70 0.37 4.20 3.69
CA MET A 70 -0.69 4.21 2.68
C MET A 70 -1.96 4.88 3.21
N LYS A 71 -2.44 4.49 4.39
CA LYS A 71 -3.62 5.10 5.01
C LYS A 71 -3.44 6.57 5.33
N LYS A 72 -2.26 6.97 5.76
CA LYS A 72 -1.95 8.38 6.09
C LYS A 72 -2.03 9.27 4.86
N VAL A 73 -1.44 8.86 3.74
CA VAL A 73 -1.43 9.66 2.50
C VAL A 73 -2.77 9.67 1.79
N LEU A 74 -3.55 8.59 1.93
CA LEU A 74 -4.90 8.48 1.37
C LEU A 74 -5.98 9.05 2.32
N ASP A 75 -5.64 9.36 3.57
CA ASP A 75 -6.61 9.71 4.61
C ASP A 75 -7.72 8.66 4.72
N GLY A 76 -7.35 7.37 4.78
CA GLY A 76 -8.25 6.23 4.89
C GLY A 76 -7.87 5.03 4.02
N GLU A 77 -8.86 4.19 3.71
CA GLU A 77 -8.67 3.04 2.81
C GLU A 77 -8.86 3.47 1.34
N LEU A 78 -8.15 2.82 0.42
CA LEU A 78 -8.23 3.13 -1.01
C LEU A 78 -9.67 3.04 -1.56
N ILE A 79 -10.41 2.01 -1.14
CA ILE A 79 -11.79 1.79 -1.60
C ILE A 79 -12.73 2.97 -1.27
N ASP A 80 -12.48 3.66 -0.15
CA ASP A 80 -13.30 4.80 0.28
C ASP A 80 -13.00 6.06 -0.54
N LYS A 81 -11.85 6.09 -1.24
CA LYS A 81 -11.39 7.23 -2.04
C LYS A 81 -11.72 7.10 -3.53
N ILE A 82 -12.24 5.95 -3.95
CA ILE A 82 -12.69 5.75 -5.33
C ILE A 82 -14.08 6.34 -5.48
N GLU A 83 -14.18 7.35 -6.33
CA GLU A 83 -15.40 8.08 -6.64
C GLU A 83 -15.74 7.94 -8.14
N ASP A 84 -17.01 8.12 -8.48
CA ASP A 84 -17.48 8.16 -9.86
C ASP A 84 -17.04 9.48 -10.50
N THR A 85 -16.13 9.41 -11.47
CA THR A 85 -15.61 10.58 -12.21
C THR A 85 -16.38 10.89 -13.48
N GLY A 86 -17.42 10.13 -13.81
CA GLY A 86 -18.24 10.29 -14.99
C GLY A 86 -17.76 9.47 -16.20
N SER A 87 -16.65 8.73 -16.12
CA SER A 87 -16.18 7.83 -17.18
C SER A 87 -15.26 6.75 -16.62
N LEU A 88 -15.27 5.55 -17.25
CA LEU A 88 -14.31 4.49 -16.88
C LEU A 88 -12.86 4.97 -17.00
N ARG A 89 -12.55 5.79 -18.01
CA ARG A 89 -11.21 6.38 -18.16
C ARG A 89 -10.81 7.20 -16.93
N GLY A 90 -11.69 8.09 -16.49
CA GLY A 90 -11.45 8.94 -15.32
C GLY A 90 -11.31 8.13 -14.05
N ASP A 91 -12.18 7.12 -13.85
CA ASP A 91 -12.17 6.24 -12.69
C ASP A 91 -10.85 5.44 -12.59
N LEU A 92 -10.38 4.88 -13.73
CA LEU A 92 -9.11 4.17 -13.79
C LEU A 92 -7.91 5.10 -13.55
N LEU A 93 -7.93 6.30 -14.12
CA LEU A 93 -6.85 7.28 -13.91
C LEU A 93 -6.80 7.73 -12.43
N GLN A 94 -7.96 7.97 -11.82
CA GLN A 94 -8.06 8.25 -10.37
C GLN A 94 -7.46 7.12 -9.55
N LEU A 95 -7.82 5.87 -9.85
CA LEU A 95 -7.28 4.68 -9.17
C LEU A 95 -5.76 4.62 -9.26
N LEU A 96 -5.21 4.70 -10.50
CA LEU A 96 -3.76 4.62 -10.69
C LEU A 96 -3.03 5.77 -9.99
N THR A 97 -3.58 6.98 -10.01
CA THR A 97 -3.01 8.15 -9.35
C THR A 97 -2.95 7.98 -7.83
N LEU A 98 -4.06 7.55 -7.21
CA LEU A 98 -4.13 7.31 -5.77
C LEU A 98 -3.19 6.17 -5.35
N TYR A 99 -3.15 5.09 -6.11
CA TYR A 99 -2.31 3.93 -5.81
C TYR A 99 -0.82 4.24 -5.98
N ASN A 100 -0.44 4.97 -7.04
CA ASN A 100 0.93 5.48 -7.23
C ASN A 100 1.35 6.41 -6.09
N LYS A 101 0.49 7.34 -5.67
CA LYS A 101 0.75 8.23 -4.52
C LYS A 101 0.99 7.43 -3.24
N ALA A 102 0.20 6.37 -3.00
CA ALA A 102 0.37 5.50 -1.85
C ALA A 102 1.71 4.76 -1.88
N TYR A 103 2.12 4.23 -3.03
CA TYR A 103 3.41 3.55 -3.21
C TYR A 103 4.61 4.50 -3.00
N LEU A 104 4.54 5.71 -3.54
CA LEU A 104 5.58 6.73 -3.34
C LEU A 104 5.76 7.08 -1.86
N GLU A 105 4.65 7.20 -1.12
CA GLU A 105 4.72 7.49 0.34
C GLU A 105 5.32 6.33 1.12
N VAL A 106 5.05 5.08 0.77
CA VAL A 106 5.66 3.91 1.43
C VAL A 106 7.17 3.98 1.35
N GLY A 107 7.70 4.32 0.19
CA GLY A 107 9.12 4.51 -0.05
C GLY A 107 9.89 3.21 -0.36
N PRO A 108 11.08 3.34 -0.98
CA PRO A 108 11.85 2.20 -1.48
C PRO A 108 12.36 1.28 -0.37
N GLU A 109 12.66 1.79 0.82
CA GLU A 109 13.19 1.00 1.92
C GLU A 109 12.19 -0.08 2.36
N ILE A 110 10.93 0.31 2.58
CA ILE A 110 9.87 -0.60 2.99
C ILE A 110 9.45 -1.50 1.84
N MET A 111 9.33 -0.95 0.62
CA MET A 111 8.97 -1.76 -0.56
C MET A 111 10.00 -2.86 -0.83
N ASN A 112 11.29 -2.56 -0.78
CA ASN A 112 12.35 -3.55 -0.95
C ASN A 112 12.34 -4.61 0.17
N ALA A 113 12.04 -4.22 1.41
CA ALA A 113 11.88 -5.16 2.52
C ALA A 113 10.69 -6.11 2.31
N ILE A 114 9.55 -5.62 1.84
CA ILE A 114 8.38 -6.44 1.49
C ILE A 114 8.72 -7.41 0.34
N LEU A 115 9.41 -6.95 -0.71
CA LEU A 115 9.85 -7.81 -1.81
C LEU A 115 10.80 -8.91 -1.35
N PHE A 116 11.73 -8.61 -0.44
CA PHE A 116 12.60 -9.60 0.16
C PHE A 116 11.78 -10.69 0.87
N GLU A 117 10.79 -10.31 1.69
CA GLU A 117 9.92 -11.24 2.40
C GLU A 117 9.04 -12.08 1.44
N MET A 118 8.60 -11.52 0.33
CA MET A 118 7.89 -12.26 -0.72
C MET A 118 8.72 -13.41 -1.30
N GLY A 119 10.05 -13.21 -1.41
CA GLY A 119 10.97 -14.23 -1.89
C GLY A 119 11.29 -15.35 -0.87
N GLN A 120 10.89 -15.21 0.41
CA GLN A 120 11.24 -16.16 1.47
C GLN A 120 10.26 -17.33 1.67
N ASN A 121 9.26 -17.51 0.82
CA ASN A 121 8.22 -18.54 0.95
C ASN A 121 7.54 -18.53 2.36
N ASN A 122 7.27 -17.36 2.88
CA ASN A 122 6.72 -17.15 4.21
C ASN A 122 5.18 -17.21 4.16
N LYS A 123 4.58 -18.17 4.89
CA LYS A 123 3.11 -18.35 4.95
C LYS A 123 2.38 -17.05 5.29
N LYS A 124 2.89 -16.27 6.24
CA LYS A 124 2.30 -14.99 6.61
C LYS A 124 2.34 -13.98 5.48
N MET A 125 3.43 -13.95 4.69
CA MET A 125 3.51 -13.09 3.50
C MET A 125 2.49 -13.50 2.44
N THR A 126 2.25 -14.81 2.27
CA THR A 126 1.19 -15.32 1.39
C THR A 126 -0.19 -14.82 1.86
N GLU A 127 -0.50 -14.91 3.15
CA GLU A 127 -1.76 -14.40 3.71
C GLU A 127 -1.92 -12.88 3.50
N ILE A 128 -0.86 -12.09 3.71
CA ILE A 128 -0.84 -10.65 3.44
C ILE A 128 -1.14 -10.38 1.95
N THR A 129 -0.51 -11.12 1.05
CA THR A 129 -0.68 -10.96 -0.40
C THR A 129 -2.11 -11.28 -0.83
N VAL A 130 -2.67 -12.40 -0.35
CA VAL A 130 -4.06 -12.79 -0.63
C VAL A 130 -5.03 -11.72 -0.14
N ASN A 131 -4.86 -11.22 1.08
CA ASN A 131 -5.71 -10.17 1.62
C ASN A 131 -5.62 -8.86 0.82
N ALA A 132 -4.42 -8.47 0.37
CA ALA A 132 -4.23 -7.30 -0.48
C ALA A 132 -4.91 -7.49 -1.85
N THR A 133 -4.78 -8.68 -2.46
CA THR A 133 -5.44 -9.02 -3.72
C THR A 133 -6.96 -8.93 -3.61
N ASN A 134 -7.55 -9.50 -2.56
CA ASN A 134 -9.00 -9.43 -2.33
C ASN A 134 -9.49 -7.97 -2.19
N LYS A 135 -8.75 -7.12 -1.47
CA LYS A 135 -9.07 -5.69 -1.38
C LYS A 135 -9.00 -5.00 -2.73
N ASN A 136 -8.01 -5.30 -3.56
CA ASN A 136 -7.86 -4.75 -4.90
C ASN A 136 -9.01 -5.16 -5.81
N ILE A 137 -9.47 -6.42 -5.74
CA ILE A 137 -10.64 -6.92 -6.48
C ILE A 137 -11.89 -6.11 -6.09
N LEU A 138 -12.13 -5.88 -4.78
CA LEU A 138 -13.26 -5.07 -4.32
C LEU A 138 -13.21 -3.64 -4.83
N VAL A 139 -12.04 -3.02 -4.88
CA VAL A 139 -11.84 -1.68 -5.46
C VAL A 139 -12.24 -1.67 -6.92
N MET A 140 -11.78 -2.64 -7.73
CA MET A 140 -12.13 -2.72 -9.14
C MET A 140 -13.61 -3.04 -9.37
N GLN A 141 -14.21 -3.91 -8.57
CA GLN A 141 -15.65 -4.18 -8.64
C GLN A 141 -16.49 -2.92 -8.40
N LYS A 142 -16.10 -2.10 -7.39
CA LYS A 142 -16.74 -0.79 -7.14
C LYS A 142 -16.62 0.12 -8.35
N LEU A 143 -15.43 0.28 -8.91
CA LEU A 143 -15.13 1.13 -10.06
C LEU A 143 -15.91 0.69 -11.31
N LEU A 144 -15.86 -0.59 -11.66
CA LEU A 144 -16.62 -1.15 -12.78
C LEU A 144 -18.14 -1.08 -12.56
N GLY A 145 -18.58 -1.09 -11.30
CA GLY A 145 -19.96 -0.84 -10.91
C GLY A 145 -20.45 0.55 -11.32
N PHE A 146 -19.63 1.60 -11.14
CA PHE A 146 -19.94 2.95 -11.61
C PHE A 146 -20.08 3.00 -13.14
N ALA A 147 -19.13 2.43 -13.86
CA ALA A 147 -19.17 2.40 -15.32
C ALA A 147 -20.43 1.69 -15.86
N LYS A 148 -20.80 0.54 -15.27
CA LYS A 148 -22.03 -0.19 -15.61
C LYS A 148 -23.28 0.64 -15.31
N ALA A 149 -23.33 1.33 -14.19
CA ALA A 149 -24.47 2.18 -13.81
C ALA A 149 -24.66 3.36 -14.77
N ARG A 150 -23.59 3.86 -15.38
CA ARG A 150 -23.61 4.89 -16.44
C ARG A 150 -23.97 4.33 -17.82
N GLY A 151 -24.13 3.02 -17.98
CA GLY A 151 -24.43 2.36 -19.25
C GLY A 151 -23.20 2.12 -20.16
N GLU A 152 -21.98 2.23 -19.64
CA GLU A 152 -20.78 1.87 -20.38
C GLU A 152 -20.74 0.34 -20.60
N LYS A 153 -20.33 -0.07 -21.80
CA LYS A 153 -20.25 -1.50 -22.14
C LYS A 153 -18.97 -2.09 -21.57
N ILE A 154 -19.09 -2.78 -20.45
CA ILE A 154 -17.97 -3.40 -19.73
C ILE A 154 -17.90 -4.89 -20.09
N LYS A 155 -16.72 -5.36 -20.48
CA LYS A 155 -16.45 -6.78 -20.68
C LYS A 155 -16.59 -7.57 -19.39
N GLU A 156 -17.05 -8.81 -19.50
CA GLU A 156 -16.88 -9.76 -18.41
C GLU A 156 -15.41 -10.18 -18.34
N VAL A 157 -14.83 -10.05 -17.14
CA VAL A 157 -13.42 -10.33 -16.91
C VAL A 157 -13.23 -11.18 -15.67
N SER A 158 -12.16 -11.97 -15.64
CA SER A 158 -11.79 -12.78 -14.48
C SER A 158 -11.21 -11.93 -13.34
N GLU A 159 -11.14 -12.50 -12.12
CA GLU A 159 -10.47 -11.87 -10.98
C GLU A 159 -8.99 -11.53 -11.28
N THR A 160 -8.29 -12.39 -12.06
CA THR A 160 -6.93 -12.12 -12.52
C THR A 160 -6.85 -10.82 -13.30
N THR A 161 -7.83 -10.55 -14.17
CA THR A 161 -7.89 -9.29 -14.92
C THR A 161 -8.18 -8.09 -14.02
N LEU A 162 -8.99 -8.27 -12.96
CA LEU A 162 -9.27 -7.21 -11.99
C LEU A 162 -8.02 -6.77 -11.20
N THR A 163 -7.00 -7.61 -11.08
CA THR A 163 -5.74 -7.20 -10.40
C THR A 163 -4.79 -6.40 -11.29
N LEU A 164 -4.99 -6.42 -12.62
CA LEU A 164 -4.08 -5.84 -13.59
C LEU A 164 -3.67 -4.37 -13.32
N PRO A 165 -4.59 -3.43 -12.97
CA PRO A 165 -4.22 -2.05 -12.69
C PRO A 165 -3.17 -1.92 -11.57
N PHE A 166 -3.31 -2.74 -10.53
CA PHE A 166 -2.40 -2.76 -9.37
C PHE A 166 -1.05 -3.40 -9.73
N ASP A 167 -1.07 -4.46 -10.54
CA ASP A 167 0.15 -5.15 -10.99
C ASP A 167 0.98 -4.25 -11.91
N LEU A 168 0.34 -3.49 -12.80
CA LEU A 168 1.02 -2.49 -13.63
C LEU A 168 1.75 -1.45 -12.78
N ILE A 169 1.10 -0.87 -11.76
CA ILE A 169 1.76 0.11 -10.87
C ILE A 169 2.93 -0.54 -10.11
N ARG A 170 2.78 -1.78 -9.63
CA ARG A 170 3.87 -2.50 -8.94
C ARG A 170 5.08 -2.69 -9.87
N VAL A 171 4.84 -3.16 -11.08
CA VAL A 171 5.92 -3.37 -12.08
C VAL A 171 6.56 -2.05 -12.47
N GLU A 172 5.79 -1.02 -12.78
CA GLU A 172 6.32 0.31 -13.10
C GLU A 172 7.17 0.86 -11.96
N TYR A 173 6.68 0.78 -10.70
CA TYR A 173 7.41 1.23 -9.52
C TYR A 173 8.76 0.52 -9.39
N LEU A 174 8.79 -0.81 -9.56
CA LEU A 174 10.00 -1.62 -9.44
C LEU A 174 11.01 -1.32 -10.56
N MET A 175 10.52 -1.24 -11.80
CA MET A 175 11.38 -1.07 -12.98
C MET A 175 11.87 0.36 -13.17
N ARG A 176 11.13 1.36 -12.69
CA ARG A 176 11.42 2.78 -12.87
C ARG A 176 11.82 3.51 -11.60
N LYS A 177 12.28 2.78 -10.59
CA LYS A 177 12.79 3.33 -9.32
C LYS A 177 11.78 4.24 -8.60
N GLY A 178 10.51 3.87 -8.63
CA GLY A 178 9.44 4.52 -7.86
C GLY A 178 8.84 5.78 -8.46
N VAL A 179 9.34 6.30 -9.59
CA VAL A 179 8.79 7.52 -10.19
C VAL A 179 7.94 7.17 -11.41
N ILE A 180 6.62 7.31 -11.30
CA ILE A 180 5.68 7.15 -12.41
C ILE A 180 5.05 8.52 -12.67
N HIS A 181 5.40 9.13 -13.81
CA HIS A 181 4.86 10.43 -14.20
C HIS A 181 3.41 10.31 -14.69
N GLU A 182 2.63 11.37 -14.54
CA GLU A 182 1.20 11.44 -14.94
C GLU A 182 0.98 10.96 -16.37
N LYS A 183 1.77 11.43 -17.32
CA LYS A 183 1.72 10.98 -18.73
C LYS A 183 1.80 9.46 -18.88
N ARG A 184 2.59 8.77 -18.03
CA ARG A 184 2.71 7.32 -18.06
C ARG A 184 1.45 6.65 -17.50
N LEU A 185 0.83 7.22 -16.46
CA LEU A 185 -0.44 6.72 -15.93
C LEU A 185 -1.55 6.83 -16.98
N GLU A 186 -1.62 7.95 -17.72
CA GLU A 186 -2.55 8.12 -18.84
C GLU A 186 -2.35 7.05 -19.91
N LEU A 187 -1.12 6.79 -20.34
CA LEU A 187 -0.82 5.75 -21.35
C LEU A 187 -1.20 4.34 -20.85
N LEU A 188 -0.97 4.02 -19.56
CA LEU A 188 -1.41 2.75 -19.00
C LEU A 188 -2.93 2.61 -19.04
N VAL A 189 -3.66 3.69 -18.80
CA VAL A 189 -5.12 3.69 -18.89
C VAL A 189 -5.55 3.56 -20.35
N ASP A 190 -5.08 4.43 -21.23
CA ASP A 190 -5.59 4.56 -22.59
C ASP A 190 -5.22 3.38 -23.50
N GLU A 191 -3.98 2.88 -23.39
CA GLU A 191 -3.46 1.84 -24.28
C GLU A 191 -3.61 0.42 -23.75
N ILE A 192 -3.76 0.25 -22.41
CA ILE A 192 -3.82 -1.08 -21.79
C ILE A 192 -5.17 -1.31 -21.11
N LEU A 193 -5.54 -0.48 -20.13
CA LEU A 193 -6.67 -0.80 -19.26
C LEU A 193 -8.03 -0.58 -19.96
N LEU A 194 -8.21 0.51 -20.69
CA LEU A 194 -9.45 0.72 -21.43
C LEU A 194 -9.73 -0.38 -22.45
N PRO A 195 -8.78 -0.80 -23.31
CA PRO A 195 -9.00 -1.93 -24.23
C PRO A 195 -9.29 -3.26 -23.54
N VAL A 196 -8.81 -3.45 -22.30
CA VAL A 196 -9.08 -4.66 -21.52
C VAL A 196 -10.50 -4.67 -20.96
N PHE A 197 -11.01 -3.55 -20.47
CA PHE A 197 -12.27 -3.48 -19.73
C PHE A 197 -13.47 -3.01 -20.58
N LEU A 198 -13.27 -2.18 -21.60
CA LEU A 198 -14.35 -1.75 -22.51
C LEU A 198 -14.61 -2.78 -23.62
N ALA A 199 -15.90 -2.99 -23.92
CA ALA A 199 -16.35 -3.85 -25.03
C ALA A 199 -16.33 -3.10 -26.36
#